data_e215bcf7373bb7b89d4191be91120a86
#
_entry.id   e215bcf7373bb7b89d4191be91120a86
#
_cell.length_a   1.000
_cell.length_b   1.000
_cell.length_c   1.000
_cell.angle_alpha   90.00
_cell.angle_beta   90.00
_cell.angle_gamma   90.00
#
_symmetry.space_group_name_H-M   'P 1'
#
loop_
_entity.id
_entity.type
_entity.pdbx_description
1 polymer ?
#
loop_
_entity_poly.entity_id
_entity_poly.type
_entity_poly.pdbx_seq_one_letter_code
_entity_poly.pdbx_strand_id
1 'polypeptide(L)'
;MKNPHAWLKKELPHWIQDGIIDSDQARQILSRYPERHSLSWGKILISGFGAVMVGLGIILLFAYNWDAMGRFSKMSVVLGALAITHFFAFRTRLHNHHLSESLFILATMLFGAGIWLVAQIYHIDEHYPNAFLLWGFSALLLAWSLPSLPQAIMTIGLLMIWHFSEVMDFDFATHHALLLILLGLFPLIWHLKSPVLARLVSAAFFVSLGLTTASVDEHLFGSSILLVAASFIFFSFWSASLPSGWLSLAGDELAKPAWLVFIVMLFLMSFGDLSDDLI
;
A
#
# COMPACT_ATOMS: atom_id res chain seq x y z
N MET A 1 1.64 -24.04 8.01
CA MET A 1 0.93 -25.26 8.53
C MET A 1 0.34 -26.00 7.33
N LYS A 2 0.60 -27.31 7.21
CA LYS A 2 0.04 -28.17 6.15
C LYS A 2 -1.50 -28.15 6.24
N ASN A 3 -2.17 -28.19 5.10
CA ASN A 3 -3.63 -28.12 4.97
C ASN A 3 -4.32 -29.15 5.90
N PRO A 4 -5.05 -28.73 6.94
CA PRO A 4 -5.64 -29.65 7.92
C PRO A 4 -6.64 -30.62 7.29
N HIS A 5 -7.40 -30.18 6.28
CA HIS A 5 -8.34 -31.00 5.55
C HIS A 5 -7.66 -32.15 4.79
N ALA A 6 -6.56 -31.85 4.09
CA ALA A 6 -5.82 -32.87 3.35
C ALA A 6 -5.17 -33.92 4.28
N TRP A 7 -4.73 -33.50 5.46
CA TRP A 7 -4.20 -34.39 6.49
C TRP A 7 -5.31 -35.25 7.07
N LEU A 8 -6.43 -34.65 7.48
CA LEU A 8 -7.59 -35.41 8.01
C LEU A 8 -8.12 -36.43 7.00
N LYS A 9 -8.24 -36.06 5.73
CA LYS A 9 -8.71 -36.97 4.67
C LYS A 9 -7.82 -38.20 4.53
N LYS A 10 -6.54 -38.10 4.90
CA LYS A 10 -5.58 -39.21 4.87
C LYS A 10 -5.62 -40.05 6.16
N GLU A 11 -5.86 -39.44 7.32
CA GLU A 11 -5.83 -40.12 8.62
C GLU A 11 -7.16 -40.73 9.01
N LEU A 12 -8.31 -40.15 8.67
CA LEU A 12 -9.63 -40.63 9.04
C LEU A 12 -9.90 -42.09 8.64
N PRO A 13 -9.47 -42.59 7.45
CA PRO A 13 -9.63 -44.01 7.12
C PRO A 13 -8.89 -44.97 8.06
N HIS A 14 -7.71 -44.58 8.56
CA HIS A 14 -6.95 -45.36 9.52
C HIS A 14 -7.68 -45.44 10.88
N TRP A 15 -8.22 -44.30 11.34
CA TRP A 15 -8.99 -44.25 12.59
C TRP A 15 -10.28 -45.07 12.53
N ILE A 16 -10.91 -45.18 11.34
CA ILE A 16 -12.06 -46.07 11.14
C ILE A 16 -11.61 -47.54 11.20
N GLN A 17 -10.49 -47.92 10.57
CA GLN A 17 -9.94 -49.26 10.59
C GLN A 17 -9.53 -49.69 11.99
N ASP A 18 -8.98 -48.78 12.78
CA ASP A 18 -8.56 -49.02 14.17
C ASP A 18 -9.73 -48.98 15.16
N GLY A 19 -10.97 -48.75 14.67
CA GLY A 19 -12.16 -48.72 15.50
C GLY A 19 -12.27 -47.54 16.46
N ILE A 20 -11.46 -46.51 16.25
CA ILE A 20 -11.42 -45.28 17.09
C ILE A 20 -12.67 -44.42 16.85
N ILE A 21 -13.11 -44.31 15.59
CA ILE A 21 -14.30 -43.57 15.17
C ILE A 21 -15.11 -44.37 14.15
N ASP A 22 -16.40 -44.10 14.06
CA ASP A 22 -17.23 -44.63 12.99
C ASP A 22 -17.26 -43.76 11.75
N SER A 23 -17.84 -44.28 10.66
CA SER A 23 -17.89 -43.58 9.37
C SER A 23 -18.73 -42.27 9.41
N ASP A 24 -19.70 -42.18 10.33
CA ASP A 24 -20.53 -40.98 10.47
C ASP A 24 -19.81 -39.92 11.27
N GLN A 25 -19.07 -40.26 12.29
CA GLN A 25 -18.19 -39.37 13.03
C GLN A 25 -17.07 -38.80 12.14
N ALA A 26 -16.48 -39.67 11.29
CA ALA A 26 -15.47 -39.20 10.32
C ALA A 26 -16.03 -38.15 9.35
N ARG A 27 -17.26 -38.33 8.85
CA ARG A 27 -17.95 -37.33 8.00
C ARG A 27 -18.24 -36.05 8.75
N GLN A 28 -18.67 -36.12 10.00
CA GLN A 28 -18.91 -34.93 10.84
C GLN A 28 -17.61 -34.15 11.12
N ILE A 29 -16.51 -34.84 11.39
CA ILE A 29 -15.20 -34.22 11.58
C ILE A 29 -14.78 -33.52 10.28
N LEU A 30 -14.86 -34.18 9.13
CA LEU A 30 -14.44 -33.61 7.84
C LEU A 30 -15.27 -32.40 7.44
N SER A 31 -16.56 -32.35 7.75
CA SER A 31 -17.46 -31.25 7.48
C SER A 31 -17.08 -29.95 8.24
N ARG A 32 -16.44 -30.08 9.41
CA ARG A 32 -15.96 -28.95 10.21
C ARG A 32 -14.67 -28.34 9.66
N TYR A 33 -13.96 -29.04 8.77
CA TYR A 33 -12.73 -28.60 8.14
C TYR A 33 -12.93 -28.54 6.61
N PRO A 34 -13.67 -27.55 6.09
CA PRO A 34 -13.96 -27.47 4.66
C PRO A 34 -12.67 -27.39 3.84
N GLU A 35 -12.70 -28.01 2.67
CA GLU A 35 -11.58 -27.98 1.73
C GLU A 35 -11.31 -26.52 1.32
N ARG A 36 -10.24 -25.95 1.80
CA ARG A 36 -9.78 -24.67 1.28
C ARG A 36 -9.24 -24.93 -0.12
N HIS A 37 -9.99 -24.50 -1.13
CA HIS A 37 -9.48 -24.44 -2.50
C HIS A 37 -8.25 -23.52 -2.50
N SER A 38 -7.07 -24.11 -2.37
CA SER A 38 -5.84 -23.38 -2.66
C SER A 38 -5.87 -23.07 -4.14
N LEU A 39 -6.08 -21.80 -4.47
CA LEU A 39 -5.89 -21.31 -5.83
C LEU A 39 -4.50 -21.78 -6.27
N SER A 40 -4.45 -22.67 -7.27
CA SER A 40 -3.17 -23.13 -7.78
C SER A 40 -2.45 -21.92 -8.38
N TRP A 41 -1.19 -21.70 -7.99
CA TRP A 41 -0.37 -20.60 -8.49
C TRP A 41 -0.38 -20.53 -10.01
N GLY A 42 -0.42 -21.70 -10.70
CA GLY A 42 -0.54 -21.77 -12.14
C GLY A 42 -1.82 -21.11 -12.68
N LYS A 43 -2.98 -21.32 -12.04
CA LYS A 43 -4.24 -20.67 -12.45
C LYS A 43 -4.19 -19.16 -12.25
N ILE A 44 -3.59 -18.69 -11.13
CA ILE A 44 -3.41 -17.26 -10.87
C ILE A 44 -2.51 -16.63 -11.93
N LEU A 45 -1.37 -17.26 -12.23
CA LEU A 45 -0.43 -16.76 -13.23
C LEU A 45 -1.04 -16.72 -14.63
N ILE A 46 -1.72 -17.79 -15.06
CA ILE A 46 -2.36 -17.86 -16.39
C ILE A 46 -3.48 -16.82 -16.49
N SER A 47 -4.35 -16.70 -15.45
CA SER A 47 -5.42 -15.71 -15.45
C SER A 47 -4.88 -14.28 -15.43
N GLY A 48 -3.84 -14.04 -14.64
CA GLY A 48 -3.18 -12.73 -14.57
C GLY A 48 -2.54 -12.35 -15.89
N PHE A 49 -1.80 -13.27 -16.50
CA PHE A 49 -1.19 -13.04 -17.81
C PHE A 49 -2.25 -12.80 -18.90
N GLY A 50 -3.31 -13.61 -18.92
CA GLY A 50 -4.43 -13.41 -19.85
C GLY A 50 -5.10 -12.04 -19.69
N ALA A 51 -5.33 -11.60 -18.45
CA ALA A 51 -5.89 -10.28 -18.17
C ALA A 51 -4.98 -9.14 -18.65
N VAL A 52 -3.67 -9.26 -18.42
CA VAL A 52 -2.67 -8.29 -18.90
C VAL A 52 -2.68 -8.22 -20.43
N MET A 53 -2.68 -9.36 -21.12
CA MET A 53 -2.69 -9.41 -22.60
C MET A 53 -3.97 -8.77 -23.19
N VAL A 54 -5.13 -9.05 -22.58
CA VAL A 54 -6.39 -8.41 -23.00
C VAL A 54 -6.35 -6.91 -22.75
N GLY A 55 -5.85 -6.50 -21.56
CA GLY A 55 -5.70 -5.07 -21.21
C GLY A 55 -4.80 -4.33 -22.19
N LEU A 56 -3.64 -4.90 -22.52
CA LEU A 56 -2.71 -4.34 -23.50
C LEU A 56 -3.34 -4.26 -24.89
N GLY A 57 -4.09 -5.28 -25.31
CA GLY A 57 -4.81 -5.28 -26.59
C GLY A 57 -5.82 -4.12 -26.70
N ILE A 58 -6.58 -3.88 -25.64
CA ILE A 58 -7.52 -2.76 -25.55
C ILE A 58 -6.78 -1.41 -25.60
N ILE A 59 -5.68 -1.28 -24.85
CA ILE A 59 -4.84 -0.06 -24.84
C ILE A 59 -4.30 0.21 -26.24
N LEU A 60 -3.76 -0.80 -26.94
CA LEU A 60 -3.24 -0.65 -28.28
C LEU A 60 -4.32 -0.24 -29.28
N LEU A 61 -5.54 -0.75 -29.16
CA LEU A 61 -6.65 -0.39 -30.03
C LEU A 61 -7.00 1.09 -29.87
N PHE A 62 -7.04 1.62 -28.65
CA PHE A 62 -7.24 3.04 -28.41
C PHE A 62 -6.04 3.88 -28.83
N ALA A 63 -4.82 3.43 -28.53
CA ALA A 63 -3.60 4.13 -28.91
C ALA A 63 -3.48 4.30 -30.43
N TYR A 64 -3.81 3.28 -31.20
CA TYR A 64 -3.77 3.33 -32.67
C TYR A 64 -4.72 4.38 -33.25
N ASN A 65 -5.90 4.56 -32.64
CA ASN A 65 -6.89 5.53 -33.11
C ASN A 65 -6.82 6.88 -32.38
N TRP A 66 -5.85 7.03 -31.47
CA TRP A 66 -5.81 8.17 -30.55
C TRP A 66 -5.75 9.53 -31.23
N ASP A 67 -4.90 9.66 -32.24
CA ASP A 67 -4.73 10.93 -32.97
C ASP A 67 -5.96 11.33 -33.80
N ALA A 68 -6.71 10.34 -34.28
CA ALA A 68 -7.96 10.56 -35.01
C ALA A 68 -9.13 10.92 -34.09
N MET A 69 -9.03 10.68 -32.77
CA MET A 69 -10.09 10.96 -31.82
C MET A 69 -10.11 12.44 -31.42
N GLY A 70 -11.28 13.05 -31.45
CA GLY A 70 -11.49 14.39 -30.92
C GLY A 70 -11.34 14.44 -29.39
N ARG A 71 -11.04 15.64 -28.85
CA ARG A 71 -10.84 15.86 -27.38
C ARG A 71 -12.01 15.34 -26.55
N PHE A 72 -13.24 15.59 -26.99
CA PHE A 72 -14.43 15.14 -26.30
C PHE A 72 -14.54 13.59 -26.24
N SER A 73 -14.22 12.91 -27.34
CA SER A 73 -14.22 11.45 -27.40
C SER A 73 -13.18 10.84 -26.46
N LYS A 74 -11.97 11.43 -26.41
CA LYS A 74 -10.90 11.00 -25.51
C LYS A 74 -11.34 11.11 -24.04
N MET A 75 -11.94 12.25 -23.66
CA MET A 75 -12.47 12.47 -22.31
C MET A 75 -13.60 11.51 -21.97
N SER A 76 -14.52 11.25 -22.92
CA SER A 76 -15.63 10.33 -22.70
C SER A 76 -15.16 8.90 -22.45
N VAL A 77 -14.09 8.43 -23.13
CA VAL A 77 -13.53 7.12 -22.91
C VAL A 77 -12.92 7.00 -21.50
N VAL A 78 -12.15 8.00 -21.07
CA VAL A 78 -11.50 7.99 -19.75
C VAL A 78 -12.56 8.02 -18.64
N LEU A 79 -13.49 8.98 -18.71
CA LEU A 79 -14.54 9.12 -17.69
C LEU A 79 -15.49 7.91 -17.70
N GLY A 80 -15.81 7.37 -18.87
CA GLY A 80 -16.62 6.16 -19.00
C GLY A 80 -15.94 4.94 -18.39
N ALA A 81 -14.68 4.72 -18.68
CA ALA A 81 -13.89 3.62 -18.09
C ALA A 81 -13.83 3.74 -16.57
N LEU A 82 -13.59 4.95 -16.06
CA LEU A 82 -13.56 5.24 -14.63
C LEU A 82 -14.91 4.96 -13.97
N ALA A 83 -16.01 5.46 -14.55
CA ALA A 83 -17.37 5.28 -14.03
C ALA A 83 -17.78 3.80 -14.03
N ILE A 84 -17.53 3.08 -15.12
CA ILE A 84 -17.84 1.65 -15.26
C ILE A 84 -17.05 0.84 -14.22
N THR A 85 -15.75 1.11 -14.07
CA THR A 85 -14.91 0.37 -13.12
C THR A 85 -15.39 0.60 -11.67
N HIS A 86 -15.69 1.84 -11.28
CA HIS A 86 -16.25 2.14 -9.96
C HIS A 86 -17.62 1.48 -9.76
N PHE A 87 -18.49 1.51 -10.75
CA PHE A 87 -19.81 0.86 -10.67
C PHE A 87 -19.67 -0.63 -10.38
N PHE A 88 -18.82 -1.35 -11.13
CA PHE A 88 -18.60 -2.76 -10.90
C PHE A 88 -17.86 -3.03 -9.57
N ALA A 89 -16.95 -2.18 -9.16
CA ALA A 89 -16.28 -2.28 -7.87
C ALA A 89 -17.29 -2.22 -6.72
N PHE A 90 -18.21 -1.26 -6.74
CA PHE A 90 -19.28 -1.17 -5.74
C PHE A 90 -20.25 -2.34 -5.83
N ARG A 91 -20.65 -2.74 -7.03
CA ARG A 91 -21.61 -3.83 -7.24
C ARG A 91 -21.11 -5.18 -6.73
N THR A 92 -19.80 -5.42 -6.82
CA THR A 92 -19.17 -6.68 -6.39
C THR A 92 -18.80 -6.69 -4.90
N ARG A 93 -18.81 -5.54 -4.22
CA ARG A 93 -18.31 -5.40 -2.84
C ARG A 93 -18.98 -6.35 -1.84
N LEU A 94 -20.28 -6.57 -1.96
CA LEU A 94 -21.04 -7.44 -1.06
C LEU A 94 -20.88 -8.93 -1.36
N HIS A 95 -20.48 -9.29 -2.60
CA HIS A 95 -20.41 -10.67 -3.04
C HIS A 95 -18.98 -11.21 -3.08
N ASN A 96 -18.02 -10.37 -3.45
CA ASN A 96 -16.61 -10.74 -3.57
C ASN A 96 -15.71 -9.55 -3.22
N HIS A 97 -15.29 -9.50 -1.96
CA HIS A 97 -14.46 -8.41 -1.44
C HIS A 97 -13.12 -8.28 -2.20
N HIS A 98 -12.46 -9.40 -2.51
CA HIS A 98 -11.17 -9.36 -3.22
C HIS A 98 -11.28 -8.81 -4.64
N LEU A 99 -12.32 -9.19 -5.37
CA LEU A 99 -12.58 -8.65 -6.70
C LEU A 99 -12.92 -7.15 -6.62
N SER A 100 -13.72 -6.75 -5.66
CA SER A 100 -14.04 -5.34 -5.42
C SER A 100 -12.79 -4.51 -5.13
N GLU A 101 -11.91 -4.97 -4.23
CA GLU A 101 -10.64 -4.30 -3.94
C GLU A 101 -9.76 -4.16 -5.19
N SER A 102 -9.66 -5.21 -6.00
CA SER A 102 -8.89 -5.19 -7.25
C SER A 102 -9.48 -4.17 -8.25
N LEU A 103 -10.81 -4.09 -8.36
CA LEU A 103 -11.47 -3.12 -9.22
C LEU A 103 -11.29 -1.68 -8.71
N PHE A 104 -11.29 -1.43 -7.39
CA PHE A 104 -10.99 -0.11 -6.86
C PHE A 104 -9.53 0.30 -7.09
N ILE A 105 -8.57 -0.64 -6.99
CA ILE A 105 -7.18 -0.35 -7.37
C ILE A 105 -7.11 0.02 -8.86
N LEU A 106 -7.76 -0.75 -9.72
CA LEU A 106 -7.82 -0.46 -11.15
C LEU A 106 -8.44 0.92 -11.41
N ALA A 107 -9.53 1.26 -10.72
CA ALA A 107 -10.17 2.58 -10.85
C ALA A 107 -9.24 3.71 -10.42
N THR A 108 -8.47 3.53 -9.33
CA THR A 108 -7.48 4.51 -8.89
C THR A 108 -6.33 4.64 -9.89
N MET A 109 -5.89 3.55 -10.51
CA MET A 109 -4.90 3.59 -11.61
C MET A 109 -5.45 4.32 -12.85
N LEU A 110 -6.69 4.04 -13.24
CA LEU A 110 -7.36 4.74 -14.34
C LEU A 110 -7.55 6.24 -14.05
N PHE A 111 -7.80 6.61 -12.79
CA PHE A 111 -7.87 8.01 -12.40
C PHE A 111 -6.53 8.73 -12.62
N GLY A 112 -5.42 8.13 -12.18
CA GLY A 112 -4.08 8.66 -12.41
C GLY A 112 -3.76 8.77 -13.92
N ALA A 113 -4.02 7.72 -14.70
CA ALA A 113 -3.89 7.77 -16.15
C ALA A 113 -4.76 8.89 -16.77
N GLY A 114 -5.97 9.10 -16.23
CA GLY A 114 -6.87 10.19 -16.62
C GLY A 114 -6.27 11.57 -16.40
N ILE A 115 -5.58 11.80 -15.27
CA ILE A 115 -4.90 13.09 -14.98
C ILE A 115 -3.87 13.38 -16.09
N TRP A 116 -3.01 12.40 -16.41
CA TRP A 116 -2.00 12.55 -17.47
C TRP A 116 -2.60 12.76 -18.85
N LEU A 117 -3.68 12.04 -19.17
CA LEU A 117 -4.39 12.22 -20.44
C LEU A 117 -5.06 13.59 -20.56
N VAL A 118 -5.62 14.11 -19.48
CA VAL A 118 -6.17 15.46 -19.44
C VAL A 118 -5.07 16.48 -19.67
N ALA A 119 -3.95 16.36 -18.96
CA ALA A 119 -2.79 17.24 -19.12
C ALA A 119 -2.29 17.24 -20.59
N GLN A 120 -2.18 16.07 -21.21
CA GLN A 120 -1.78 15.94 -22.61
C GLN A 120 -2.80 16.57 -23.59
N ILE A 121 -4.10 16.38 -23.39
CA ILE A 121 -5.15 16.92 -24.27
C ILE A 121 -5.17 18.45 -24.24
N TYR A 122 -4.96 19.04 -23.06
CA TYR A 122 -5.05 20.49 -22.84
C TYR A 122 -3.69 21.17 -22.83
N HIS A 123 -2.59 20.43 -23.06
CA HIS A 123 -1.20 20.94 -23.07
C HIS A 123 -0.85 21.67 -21.76
N ILE A 124 -1.15 21.01 -20.64
CA ILE A 124 -0.82 21.51 -19.30
C ILE A 124 0.58 20.98 -18.96
N ASP A 125 1.59 21.80 -19.16
CA ASP A 125 3.01 21.47 -18.91
C ASP A 125 3.55 22.17 -17.65
N GLU A 126 2.66 22.41 -16.68
CA GLU A 126 3.05 23.02 -15.42
C GLU A 126 3.64 21.97 -14.46
N HIS A 127 3.77 22.32 -13.22
CA HIS A 127 4.36 21.56 -12.14
C HIS A 127 3.80 20.12 -12.03
N TYR A 128 4.45 19.17 -12.73
CA TYR A 128 3.95 17.80 -12.88
C TYR A 128 3.80 17.01 -11.55
N PRO A 129 4.56 17.28 -10.45
CA PRO A 129 4.37 16.59 -9.19
C PRO A 129 2.95 16.71 -8.63
N ASN A 130 2.25 17.82 -8.91
CA ASN A 130 0.85 18.02 -8.49
C ASN A 130 -0.09 16.92 -9.01
N ALA A 131 0.23 16.29 -10.14
CA ALA A 131 -0.53 15.15 -10.65
C ALA A 131 -0.47 13.95 -9.68
N PHE A 132 0.69 13.65 -9.13
CA PHE A 132 0.86 12.59 -8.12
C PHE A 132 0.21 12.96 -6.79
N LEU A 133 0.24 14.23 -6.39
CA LEU A 133 -0.46 14.70 -5.20
C LEU A 133 -1.97 14.49 -5.34
N LEU A 134 -2.57 14.93 -6.45
CA LEU A 134 -4.00 14.76 -6.71
C LEU A 134 -4.40 13.28 -6.77
N TRP A 135 -3.57 12.46 -7.41
CA TRP A 135 -3.78 11.02 -7.47
C TRP A 135 -3.67 10.36 -6.09
N GLY A 136 -2.63 10.67 -5.31
CA GLY A 136 -2.42 10.17 -3.96
C GLY A 136 -3.53 10.60 -2.99
N PHE A 137 -4.02 11.84 -3.13
CA PHE A 137 -5.14 12.34 -2.34
C PHE A 137 -6.44 11.60 -2.66
N SER A 138 -6.72 11.29 -3.94
CA SER A 138 -7.87 10.49 -4.32
C SER A 138 -7.82 9.06 -3.76
N ALA A 139 -6.64 8.43 -3.79
CA ALA A 139 -6.40 7.12 -3.19
C ALA A 139 -6.60 7.15 -1.66
N LEU A 140 -6.15 8.24 -0.99
CA LEU A 140 -6.35 8.45 0.44
C LEU A 140 -7.85 8.53 0.80
N LEU A 141 -8.62 9.29 0.04
CA LEU A 141 -10.08 9.38 0.24
C LEU A 141 -10.76 8.01 0.08
N LEU A 142 -10.34 7.21 -0.89
CA LEU A 142 -10.85 5.85 -1.06
C LEU A 142 -10.41 4.93 0.09
N ALA A 143 -9.16 5.04 0.58
CA ALA A 143 -8.68 4.26 1.70
C ALA A 143 -9.50 4.50 2.98
N TRP A 144 -9.93 5.75 3.20
CA TRP A 144 -10.81 6.13 4.32
C TRP A 144 -12.26 5.68 4.10
N SER A 145 -12.80 5.90 2.91
CA SER A 145 -14.21 5.60 2.60
C SER A 145 -14.50 4.10 2.54
N LEU A 146 -13.52 3.31 2.12
CA LEU A 146 -13.68 1.88 1.87
C LEU A 146 -12.97 0.99 2.89
N PRO A 147 -12.43 1.48 4.00
CA PRO A 147 -11.39 0.88 4.85
C PRO A 147 -10.49 -0.12 4.11
N SER A 148 -9.73 0.39 3.11
CA SER A 148 -8.96 -0.44 2.18
C SER A 148 -7.45 -0.32 2.43
N LEU A 149 -6.82 -1.43 2.84
CA LEU A 149 -5.37 -1.50 3.00
C LEU A 149 -4.61 -1.32 1.66
N PRO A 150 -5.02 -1.93 0.53
CA PRO A 150 -4.36 -1.70 -0.75
C PRO A 150 -4.39 -0.23 -1.19
N GLN A 151 -5.50 0.48 -0.97
CA GLN A 151 -5.58 1.92 -1.27
C GLN A 151 -4.66 2.75 -0.38
N ALA A 152 -4.55 2.41 0.91
CA ALA A 152 -3.62 3.06 1.82
C ALA A 152 -2.15 2.87 1.38
N ILE A 153 -1.77 1.66 0.96
CA ILE A 153 -0.43 1.37 0.43
C ILE A 153 -0.18 2.17 -0.85
N MET A 154 -1.15 2.23 -1.76
CA MET A 154 -1.06 3.01 -2.99
C MET A 154 -0.90 4.50 -2.69
N THR A 155 -1.64 5.03 -1.71
CA THR A 155 -1.49 6.41 -1.23
C THR A 155 -0.07 6.70 -0.77
N ILE A 156 0.53 5.80 0.03
CA ILE A 156 1.92 5.96 0.50
C ILE A 156 2.86 6.07 -0.70
N GLY A 157 2.76 5.15 -1.66
CA GLY A 157 3.62 5.16 -2.86
C GLY A 157 3.49 6.45 -3.65
N LEU A 158 2.27 6.91 -3.91
CA LEU A 158 2.01 8.14 -4.68
C LEU A 158 2.48 9.40 -3.95
N LEU A 159 2.26 9.51 -2.64
CA LEU A 159 2.75 10.63 -1.85
C LEU A 159 4.28 10.63 -1.75
N MET A 160 4.92 9.47 -1.72
CA MET A 160 6.39 9.38 -1.74
C MET A 160 6.95 9.81 -3.10
N ILE A 161 6.35 9.39 -4.22
CA ILE A 161 6.74 9.84 -5.56
C ILE A 161 6.58 11.36 -5.67
N TRP A 162 5.44 11.90 -5.25
CA TRP A 162 5.20 13.34 -5.23
C TRP A 162 6.27 14.07 -4.44
N HIS A 163 6.50 13.68 -3.17
CA HIS A 163 7.45 14.36 -2.30
C HIS A 163 8.88 14.29 -2.84
N PHE A 164 9.28 13.12 -3.36
CA PHE A 164 10.60 12.94 -3.96
C PHE A 164 10.78 13.85 -5.19
N SER A 165 9.76 13.92 -6.07
CA SER A 165 9.81 14.80 -7.25
C SER A 165 9.86 16.28 -6.88
N GLU A 166 9.13 16.72 -5.83
CA GLU A 166 9.19 18.10 -5.34
C GLU A 166 10.59 18.48 -4.87
N VAL A 167 11.24 17.60 -4.11
CA VAL A 167 12.56 17.88 -3.55
C VAL A 167 13.65 17.76 -4.61
N MET A 168 13.63 16.72 -5.47
CA MET A 168 14.73 16.43 -6.39
C MET A 168 14.67 17.22 -7.70
N ASP A 169 13.46 17.46 -8.22
CA ASP A 169 13.31 18.09 -9.54
C ASP A 169 12.98 19.57 -9.45
N PHE A 170 12.48 20.05 -8.30
CA PHE A 170 12.04 21.43 -8.12
C PHE A 170 12.69 22.17 -6.95
N ASP A 171 13.60 21.53 -6.20
CA ASP A 171 14.26 22.07 -4.99
C ASP A 171 13.28 22.66 -3.98
N PHE A 172 12.07 22.10 -3.92
CA PHE A 172 11.00 22.64 -3.09
C PHE A 172 10.86 21.83 -1.80
N ALA A 173 11.42 22.33 -0.69
CA ALA A 173 11.28 21.75 0.63
C ALA A 173 9.82 21.81 1.09
N THR A 174 9.07 20.72 0.89
CA THR A 174 7.66 20.73 1.30
C THR A 174 7.43 19.97 2.61
N HIS A 175 6.96 20.69 3.62
CA HIS A 175 6.51 20.11 4.88
C HIS A 175 5.10 19.47 4.74
N HIS A 176 4.42 19.71 3.59
CA HIS A 176 3.07 19.23 3.34
C HIS A 176 2.98 17.70 3.28
N ALA A 177 4.05 17.02 2.80
CA ALA A 177 4.10 15.56 2.78
C ALA A 177 4.04 14.97 4.19
N LEU A 178 4.80 15.55 5.14
CA LEU A 178 4.76 15.15 6.54
C LEU A 178 3.37 15.36 7.15
N LEU A 179 2.71 16.48 6.84
CA LEU A 179 1.35 16.76 7.29
C LEU A 179 0.34 15.76 6.73
N LEU A 180 0.43 15.42 5.45
CA LEU A 180 -0.45 14.42 4.84
C LEU A 180 -0.25 13.04 5.45
N ILE A 181 0.99 12.65 5.74
CA ILE A 181 1.28 11.39 6.42
C ILE A 181 0.71 11.41 7.85
N LEU A 182 0.98 12.49 8.61
CA LEU A 182 0.53 12.59 10.01
C LEU A 182 -0.99 12.67 10.13
N LEU A 183 -1.65 13.48 9.31
CA LEU A 183 -3.09 13.72 9.42
C LEU A 183 -3.92 12.74 8.61
N GLY A 184 -3.39 12.22 7.50
CA GLY A 184 -4.10 11.31 6.61
C GLY A 184 -3.83 9.83 6.88
N LEU A 185 -2.57 9.44 7.03
CA LEU A 185 -2.17 8.03 7.10
C LEU A 185 -2.01 7.51 8.54
N PHE A 186 -1.48 8.32 9.48
CA PHE A 186 -1.35 7.86 10.87
C PHE A 186 -2.71 7.50 11.51
N PRO A 187 -3.77 8.33 11.44
CA PRO A 187 -5.06 7.95 11.98
C PRO A 187 -5.67 6.72 11.28
N LEU A 188 -5.34 6.51 10.00
CA LEU A 188 -5.79 5.36 9.24
C LEU A 188 -5.22 4.03 9.78
N ILE A 189 -4.06 4.05 10.44
CA ILE A 189 -3.48 2.88 11.12
C ILE A 189 -4.47 2.35 12.18
N TRP A 190 -5.05 3.24 12.98
CA TRP A 190 -6.03 2.87 14.00
C TRP A 190 -7.37 2.44 13.40
N HIS A 191 -7.76 3.05 12.31
CA HIS A 191 -8.99 2.70 11.62
C HIS A 191 -8.92 1.30 10.98
N LEU A 192 -7.82 0.98 10.30
CA LEU A 192 -7.60 -0.30 9.63
C LEU A 192 -7.02 -1.40 10.55
N LYS A 193 -6.47 -1.02 11.70
CA LYS A 193 -5.78 -1.93 12.64
C LYS A 193 -4.81 -2.88 11.94
N SER A 194 -4.04 -2.36 10.99
CA SER A 194 -3.11 -3.13 10.16
C SER A 194 -1.67 -2.93 10.62
N PRO A 195 -0.96 -4.01 11.07
CA PRO A 195 0.44 -3.92 11.44
C PRO A 195 1.34 -3.61 10.22
N VAL A 196 0.96 -4.07 9.03
CA VAL A 196 1.68 -3.76 7.78
C VAL A 196 1.60 -2.27 7.48
N LEU A 197 0.39 -1.68 7.61
CA LEU A 197 0.21 -0.24 7.39
C LEU A 197 1.02 0.58 8.39
N ALA A 198 1.05 0.20 9.67
CA ALA A 198 1.83 0.88 10.69
C ALA A 198 3.32 0.96 10.32
N ARG A 199 3.90 -0.16 9.90
CA ARG A 199 5.31 -0.21 9.43
C ARG A 199 5.55 0.67 8.21
N LEU A 200 4.69 0.57 7.19
CA LEU A 200 4.86 1.32 5.95
C LEU A 200 4.70 2.83 6.15
N VAL A 201 3.73 3.25 6.98
CA VAL A 201 3.53 4.67 7.31
C VAL A 201 4.70 5.21 8.11
N SER A 202 5.22 4.45 9.08
CA SER A 202 6.42 4.83 9.84
C SER A 202 7.64 4.96 8.92
N ALA A 203 7.87 4.00 8.02
CA ALA A 203 8.97 4.07 7.06
C ALA A 203 8.83 5.28 6.12
N ALA A 204 7.63 5.51 5.55
CA ALA A 204 7.36 6.66 4.69
C ALA A 204 7.55 7.99 5.44
N PHE A 205 7.18 8.04 6.72
CA PHE A 205 7.39 9.22 7.55
C PHE A 205 8.89 9.54 7.73
N PHE A 206 9.73 8.53 8.01
CA PHE A 206 11.17 8.73 8.12
C PHE A 206 11.82 9.13 6.81
N VAL A 207 11.42 8.52 5.69
CA VAL A 207 11.92 8.93 4.36
C VAL A 207 11.51 10.38 4.07
N SER A 208 10.26 10.74 4.32
CA SER A 208 9.77 12.11 4.11
C SER A 208 10.45 13.10 5.03
N LEU A 209 10.67 12.75 6.29
CA LEU A 209 11.42 13.59 7.24
C LEU A 209 12.86 13.81 6.77
N GLY A 210 13.53 12.74 6.31
CA GLY A 210 14.87 12.82 5.77
C GLY A 210 14.97 13.75 4.55
N LEU A 211 14.07 13.57 3.58
CA LEU A 211 14.01 14.43 2.40
C LEU A 211 13.78 15.90 2.78
N THR A 212 12.84 16.17 3.69
CA THR A 212 12.53 17.54 4.11
C THR A 212 13.70 18.19 4.88
N THR A 213 14.32 17.46 5.81
CA THR A 213 15.41 18.03 6.62
C THR A 213 16.68 18.21 5.82
N ALA A 214 17.02 17.28 4.92
CA ALA A 214 18.17 17.41 4.04
C ALA A 214 18.07 18.61 3.08
N SER A 215 16.85 18.96 2.66
CA SER A 215 16.64 20.12 1.76
C SER A 215 16.60 21.46 2.49
N VAL A 216 16.42 21.49 3.82
CA VAL A 216 16.36 22.74 4.60
C VAL A 216 17.70 23.07 5.23
N ASP A 217 18.33 22.12 5.91
CA ASP A 217 19.59 22.32 6.63
C ASP A 217 20.27 20.98 6.89
N GLU A 218 21.47 20.79 6.33
CA GLU A 218 22.27 19.57 6.52
C GLU A 218 22.63 19.29 7.99
N HIS A 219 22.87 20.34 8.79
CA HIS A 219 23.22 20.22 10.22
C HIS A 219 22.06 19.68 11.07
N LEU A 220 20.83 19.98 10.67
CA LEU A 220 19.61 19.50 11.36
C LEU A 220 19.19 18.08 10.93
N PHE A 221 19.72 17.59 9.81
CA PHE A 221 19.32 16.31 9.22
C PHE A 221 19.49 15.15 10.21
N GLY A 222 20.70 14.91 10.70
CA GLY A 222 20.99 13.78 11.57
C GLY A 222 20.30 13.87 12.92
N SER A 223 20.36 15.03 13.57
CA SER A 223 19.81 15.24 14.90
C SER A 223 18.28 15.12 14.95
N SER A 224 17.57 15.66 13.96
CA SER A 224 16.11 15.58 13.89
C SER A 224 15.62 14.16 13.66
N ILE A 225 16.27 13.41 12.77
CA ILE A 225 15.93 12.01 12.51
C ILE A 225 16.15 11.15 13.75
N LEU A 226 17.29 11.32 14.44
CA LEU A 226 17.59 10.58 15.67
C LEU A 226 16.55 10.88 16.77
N LEU A 227 16.19 12.13 16.97
CA LEU A 227 15.23 12.52 17.99
C LEU A 227 13.85 11.92 17.71
N VAL A 228 13.39 11.96 16.46
CA VAL A 228 12.11 11.38 16.08
C VAL A 228 12.15 9.84 16.16
N ALA A 229 13.24 9.20 15.73
CA ALA A 229 13.39 7.76 15.86
C ALA A 229 13.38 7.32 17.35
N ALA A 230 14.08 8.02 18.21
CA ALA A 230 14.04 7.80 19.65
C ALA A 230 12.64 7.95 20.24
N SER A 231 11.86 8.94 19.76
CA SER A 231 10.47 9.14 20.19
C SER A 231 9.56 7.97 19.83
N PHE A 232 9.71 7.38 18.63
CA PHE A 232 8.96 6.19 18.21
C PHE A 232 9.36 4.96 19.02
N ILE A 233 10.65 4.80 19.31
CA ILE A 233 11.16 3.72 20.14
C ILE A 233 10.62 3.87 21.57
N PHE A 234 10.69 5.08 22.14
CA PHE A 234 10.11 5.36 23.47
C PHE A 234 8.61 5.07 23.51
N PHE A 235 7.86 5.49 22.48
CA PHE A 235 6.44 5.18 22.35
C PHE A 235 6.17 3.67 22.34
N SER A 236 7.01 2.87 21.70
CA SER A 236 6.91 1.40 21.71
C SER A 236 7.05 0.85 23.15
N PHE A 237 8.08 1.27 23.88
CA PHE A 237 8.27 0.85 25.28
C PHE A 237 7.10 1.29 26.18
N TRP A 238 6.63 2.52 26.01
CA TRP A 238 5.47 3.01 26.77
C TRP A 238 4.20 2.22 26.42
N SER A 239 3.94 1.97 25.16
CA SER A 239 2.77 1.20 24.71
C SER A 239 2.81 -0.26 25.16
N ALA A 240 4.00 -0.85 25.30
CA ALA A 240 4.20 -2.21 25.81
C ALA A 240 3.86 -2.32 27.31
N SER A 241 3.92 -1.22 28.07
CA SER A 241 3.51 -1.18 29.48
C SER A 241 1.98 -1.17 29.66
N LEU A 242 1.22 -0.93 28.58
CA LEU A 242 -0.24 -0.94 28.60
C LEU A 242 -0.79 -2.38 28.49
N PRO A 243 -2.05 -2.62 28.90
CA PRO A 243 -2.69 -3.91 28.70
C PRO A 243 -2.60 -4.33 27.23
N SER A 244 -2.37 -5.63 26.98
CA SER A 244 -2.25 -6.18 25.63
C SER A 244 -3.44 -5.78 24.75
N GLY A 245 -3.17 -5.08 23.65
CA GLY A 245 -4.18 -4.58 22.74
C GLY A 245 -3.58 -4.02 21.47
N TRP A 246 -4.43 -3.41 20.64
CA TRP A 246 -3.99 -2.81 19.38
C TRP A 246 -2.90 -1.74 19.58
N LEU A 247 -2.97 -0.96 20.65
CA LEU A 247 -2.02 0.14 20.91
C LEU A 247 -0.59 -0.39 21.14
N SER A 248 -0.42 -1.49 21.88
CA SER A 248 0.89 -2.10 22.10
C SER A 248 1.45 -2.71 20.80
N LEU A 249 0.59 -3.37 20.01
CA LEU A 249 0.98 -3.90 18.70
C LEU A 249 1.37 -2.77 17.74
N ALA A 250 0.59 -1.70 17.67
CA ALA A 250 0.88 -0.55 16.81
C ALA A 250 2.19 0.13 17.20
N GLY A 251 2.47 0.29 18.50
CA GLY A 251 3.73 0.84 19.00
C GLY A 251 4.95 0.01 18.57
N ASP A 252 4.87 -1.31 18.71
CA ASP A 252 5.92 -2.22 18.24
C ASP A 252 6.16 -2.13 16.73
N GLU A 253 5.09 -2.12 15.94
CA GLU A 253 5.18 -2.05 14.48
C GLU A 253 5.69 -0.69 13.97
N LEU A 254 5.33 0.41 14.63
CA LEU A 254 5.86 1.74 14.31
C LEU A 254 7.34 1.87 14.64
N ALA A 255 7.80 1.21 15.70
CA ALA A 255 9.20 1.28 16.12
C ALA A 255 10.16 0.46 15.25
N LYS A 256 9.70 -0.55 14.51
CA LYS A 256 10.58 -1.39 13.67
C LYS A 256 11.38 -0.58 12.66
N PRO A 257 10.79 0.28 11.82
CA PRO A 257 11.55 1.17 10.96
C PRO A 257 12.38 2.19 11.75
N ALA A 258 11.87 2.68 12.88
CA ALA A 258 12.59 3.63 13.72
C ALA A 258 13.90 3.05 14.27
N TRP A 259 13.92 1.80 14.73
CA TRP A 259 15.14 1.11 15.15
C TRP A 259 16.17 1.02 14.02
N LEU A 260 15.74 0.64 12.82
CA LEU A 260 16.62 0.57 11.66
C LEU A 260 17.26 1.94 11.37
N VAL A 261 16.41 2.98 11.29
CA VAL A 261 16.84 4.35 11.01
C VAL A 261 17.76 4.86 12.12
N PHE A 262 17.45 4.62 13.39
CA PHE A 262 18.27 5.03 14.54
C PHE A 262 19.66 4.44 14.48
N ILE A 263 19.78 3.12 14.24
CA ILE A 263 21.07 2.42 14.14
C ILE A 263 21.88 2.95 12.94
N VAL A 264 21.24 3.09 11.78
CA VAL A 264 21.89 3.59 10.55
C VAL A 264 22.42 5.02 10.77
N MET A 265 21.62 5.90 11.37
CA MET A 265 22.01 7.29 11.61
C MET A 265 23.15 7.39 12.63
N LEU A 266 23.15 6.59 13.73
CA LEU A 266 24.25 6.52 14.66
C LEU A 266 25.55 6.05 13.98
N PHE A 267 25.42 5.05 13.10
CA PHE A 267 26.56 4.55 12.34
C PHE A 267 27.11 5.64 11.40
N LEU A 268 26.28 6.32 10.62
CA LEU A 268 26.71 7.40 9.73
C LEU A 268 27.37 8.56 10.49
N MET A 269 26.81 8.98 11.61
CA MET A 269 27.38 10.06 12.42
C MET A 269 28.73 9.66 13.05
N SER A 270 28.94 8.37 13.35
CA SER A 270 30.23 7.92 13.87
C SER A 270 31.38 7.99 12.82
N PHE A 271 31.06 8.06 11.53
CA PHE A 271 32.05 8.28 10.47
C PHE A 271 32.20 9.76 10.10
N GLY A 272 31.18 10.59 10.33
CA GLY A 272 31.24 12.04 10.10
C GLY A 272 32.32 12.72 10.94
N ASP A 273 32.43 12.39 12.22
CA ASP A 273 33.46 12.90 13.12
C ASP A 273 34.92 12.50 12.70
N LEU A 274 35.04 11.36 12.01
CA LEU A 274 36.38 10.89 11.52
C LEU A 274 36.83 11.64 10.25
N SER A 275 35.95 12.27 9.51
CA SER A 275 36.31 13.04 8.30
C SER A 275 36.79 14.45 8.62
N ASP A 276 36.31 15.05 9.70
CA ASP A 276 36.72 16.40 10.13
C ASP A 276 38.09 16.41 10.82
N ASP A 277 38.53 15.27 11.36
CA ASP A 277 39.87 15.13 11.96
C ASP A 277 40.99 14.79 10.94
N LEU A 278 40.63 14.56 9.66
CA LEU A 278 41.59 14.18 8.58
C LEU A 278 41.82 15.26 7.54
N ILE A 279 41.18 16.42 7.63
CA ILE A 279 41.34 17.62 6.80
C ILE A 279 41.97 18.74 7.64
#